data_9203fe5f4c77b63b52e27ba005e1d719
#
_entry.id   9203fe5f4c77b63b52e27ba005e1d719
#
_cell.length_a   1.000
_cell.length_b   1.000
_cell.length_c   1.000
_cell.angle_alpha   90.00
_cell.angle_beta   90.00
_cell.angle_gamma   90.00
#
_symmetry.space_group_name_H-M   'P 1'
#
loop_
_entity.id
_entity.type
_entity.pdbx_description
1 polymer ?
#
loop_
_entity_poly.entity_id
_entity_poly.type
_entity_poly.pdbx_seq_one_letter_code
_entity_poly.pdbx_strand_id
1 'polypeptide(L)'
;MSAPKINIGVVWAGNPNHAKDAIRSCAFKRIENLFGVNKKAMFYSLQVGEPAQAIQFSAEVGRYIEDLGDMLTNFSITASVIEKLDLVITVDTSVAHLAGALGKPVWTLLQYSPDWRWMMDRADSPWYPTMRLFRQPKSGDWDTVFAEVKKALKNCK
;
A
#
# COMPACT_ATOMS: atom_id res chain seq x y z
N MET A 1 -3.11 -25.00 16.25
CA MET A 1 -2.88 -23.55 16.26
C MET A 1 -2.79 -23.03 14.84
N SER A 2 -3.56 -22.02 14.51
CA SER A 2 -3.38 -21.31 13.24
C SER A 2 -2.03 -20.59 13.25
N ALA A 3 -1.31 -20.57 12.10
CA ALA A 3 -0.10 -19.78 11.96
C ALA A 3 -0.40 -18.28 12.22
N PRO A 4 0.52 -17.50 12.78
CA PRO A 4 0.31 -16.07 12.98
C PRO A 4 -0.02 -15.41 11.64
N LYS A 5 -1.03 -14.55 11.66
CA LYS A 5 -1.42 -13.77 10.48
C LYS A 5 -0.47 -12.59 10.30
N ILE A 6 -0.23 -12.24 9.05
CA ILE A 6 0.47 -11.01 8.68
C ILE A 6 -0.58 -9.98 8.33
N ASN A 7 -0.66 -8.92 9.11
CA ASN A 7 -1.64 -7.84 8.92
C ASN A 7 -1.05 -6.75 8.03
N ILE A 8 -1.63 -6.57 6.86
CA ILE A 8 -1.11 -5.67 5.82
C ILE A 8 -2.11 -4.55 5.52
N GLY A 9 -1.71 -3.31 5.77
CA GLY A 9 -2.48 -2.15 5.35
C GLY A 9 -2.22 -1.82 3.88
N VAL A 10 -3.26 -1.40 3.14
CA VAL A 10 -3.14 -1.07 1.72
C VAL A 10 -3.79 0.26 1.38
N VAL A 11 -3.13 1.01 0.50
CA VAL A 11 -3.65 2.24 -0.13
C VAL A 11 -3.24 2.21 -1.60
N TRP A 12 -4.22 2.37 -2.52
CA TRP A 12 -3.96 2.27 -3.97
C TRP A 12 -4.15 3.57 -4.72
N ALA A 13 -4.71 4.60 -4.09
CA ALA A 13 -4.96 5.89 -4.72
C ALA A 13 -4.73 7.04 -3.76
N GLY A 14 -4.24 8.15 -4.28
CA GLY A 14 -4.08 9.39 -3.54
C GLY A 14 -5.31 10.30 -3.64
N ASN A 15 -5.13 11.57 -3.30
CA ASN A 15 -6.16 12.58 -3.44
C ASN A 15 -6.45 12.83 -4.93
N PRO A 16 -7.69 12.61 -5.41
CA PRO A 16 -8.04 12.78 -6.82
C PRO A 16 -7.90 14.23 -7.33
N ASN A 17 -7.85 15.20 -6.43
CA ASN A 17 -7.62 16.60 -6.77
C ASN A 17 -6.13 16.96 -6.95
N HIS A 18 -5.23 16.04 -6.65
CA HIS A 18 -3.79 16.27 -6.86
C HIS A 18 -3.46 16.14 -8.35
N ALA A 19 -2.65 17.08 -8.89
CA ALA A 19 -2.33 17.15 -10.32
C ALA A 19 -1.73 15.86 -10.91
N LYS A 20 -1.01 15.07 -10.09
CA LYS A 20 -0.37 13.82 -10.51
C LYS A 20 -1.09 12.57 -10.04
N ASP A 21 -2.32 12.68 -9.55
CA ASP A 21 -3.03 11.54 -8.98
C ASP A 21 -3.21 10.40 -9.99
N ALA A 22 -3.58 10.71 -11.22
CA ALA A 22 -3.81 9.72 -12.27
C ALA A 22 -2.59 8.83 -12.56
N ILE A 23 -1.37 9.37 -12.40
CA ILE A 23 -0.13 8.63 -12.68
C ILE A 23 0.44 7.92 -11.46
N ARG A 24 0.17 8.40 -10.25
CA ARG A 24 0.67 7.79 -9.00
C ARG A 24 -0.27 6.77 -8.40
N SER A 25 -1.54 6.80 -8.76
CA SER A 25 -2.58 5.89 -8.27
C SER A 25 -2.72 4.68 -9.19
N CYS A 26 -3.17 3.56 -8.63
CA CYS A 26 -3.48 2.37 -9.42
C CYS A 26 -4.91 1.88 -9.12
N ALA A 27 -5.41 0.96 -9.95
CA ALA A 27 -6.73 0.39 -9.75
C ALA A 27 -6.73 -0.60 -8.57
N PHE A 28 -7.83 -0.65 -7.82
CA PHE A 28 -8.01 -1.60 -6.71
C PHE A 28 -7.82 -3.06 -7.16
N LYS A 29 -8.14 -3.38 -8.40
CA LYS A 29 -7.94 -4.72 -8.97
C LYS A 29 -6.51 -5.22 -8.82
N ARG A 30 -5.52 -4.33 -8.85
CA ARG A 30 -4.12 -4.70 -8.63
C ARG A 30 -3.86 -5.16 -7.21
N ILE A 31 -4.54 -4.56 -6.23
CA ILE A 31 -4.50 -5.00 -4.84
C ILE A 31 -5.17 -6.38 -4.69
N GLU A 32 -6.34 -6.58 -5.34
CA GLU A 32 -7.01 -7.89 -5.33
C GLU A 32 -6.13 -9.01 -5.86
N ASN A 33 -5.28 -8.72 -6.84
CA ASN A 33 -4.35 -9.69 -7.40
C ASN A 33 -3.24 -10.13 -6.41
N LEU A 34 -3.11 -9.47 -5.28
CA LEU A 34 -2.20 -9.88 -4.19
C LEU A 34 -2.86 -10.87 -3.22
N PHE A 35 -4.19 -10.98 -3.24
CA PHE A 35 -4.93 -11.83 -2.31
C PHE A 35 -4.57 -13.30 -2.55
N GLY A 36 -4.34 -14.02 -1.47
CA GLY A 36 -3.98 -15.44 -1.53
C GLY A 36 -2.54 -15.75 -1.95
N VAL A 37 -1.76 -14.76 -2.34
CA VAL A 37 -0.33 -14.92 -2.68
C VAL A 37 0.45 -15.43 -1.48
N ASN A 38 0.17 -14.89 -0.31
CA ASN A 38 0.66 -15.39 0.95
C ASN A 38 -0.55 -15.80 1.81
N LYS A 39 -0.63 -17.08 2.16
CA LYS A 39 -1.77 -17.63 2.89
C LYS A 39 -1.94 -17.07 4.30
N LYS A 40 -0.90 -16.46 4.85
CA LYS A 40 -0.93 -15.82 6.18
C LYS A 40 -1.39 -14.36 6.12
N ALA A 41 -1.41 -13.76 4.93
CA ALA A 41 -1.71 -12.34 4.78
C ALA A 41 -3.21 -12.06 4.92
N MET A 42 -3.53 -11.08 5.75
CA MET A 42 -4.84 -10.46 5.85
C MET A 42 -4.67 -8.98 5.54
N PHE A 43 -5.48 -8.48 4.61
CA PHE A 43 -5.37 -7.09 4.16
C PHE A 43 -6.39 -6.20 4.88
N TYR A 44 -5.98 -4.96 5.12
CA TYR A 44 -6.82 -3.93 5.71
C TYR A 44 -6.75 -2.69 4.82
N SER A 45 -7.88 -2.26 4.29
CA SER A 45 -7.94 -1.04 3.49
C SER A 45 -7.80 0.18 4.39
N LEU A 46 -6.77 0.96 4.14
CA LEU A 46 -6.58 2.28 4.72
C LEU A 46 -7.01 3.38 3.73
N GLN A 47 -7.64 2.98 2.63
CA GLN A 47 -8.10 3.90 1.59
C GLN A 47 -9.28 4.70 2.09
N VAL A 48 -9.22 6.02 1.92
CA VAL A 48 -10.31 6.94 2.24
C VAL A 48 -10.78 7.66 0.98
N GLY A 49 -11.98 8.25 1.04
CA GLY A 49 -12.54 9.02 -0.05
C GLY A 49 -13.11 8.17 -1.17
N GLU A 50 -13.31 8.77 -2.33
CA GLU A 50 -13.95 8.15 -3.49
C GLU A 50 -13.31 6.81 -3.92
N PRO A 51 -11.97 6.69 -3.98
CA PRO A 51 -11.36 5.41 -4.38
C PRO A 51 -11.72 4.22 -3.49
N ALA A 52 -12.09 4.45 -2.22
CA ALA A 52 -12.50 3.39 -1.31
C ALA A 52 -13.80 2.69 -1.75
N GLN A 53 -14.61 3.33 -2.59
CA GLN A 53 -15.86 2.75 -3.09
C GLN A 53 -15.62 1.47 -3.90
N ALA A 54 -14.45 1.29 -4.48
CA ALA A 54 -14.11 0.09 -5.24
C ALA A 54 -14.23 -1.20 -4.42
N ILE A 55 -14.02 -1.14 -3.09
CA ILE A 55 -14.14 -2.29 -2.20
C ILE A 55 -15.57 -2.83 -2.17
N GLN A 56 -16.58 -1.98 -2.28
CA GLN A 56 -17.99 -2.37 -2.20
C GLN A 56 -18.38 -3.40 -3.28
N PHE A 57 -17.64 -3.42 -4.38
CA PHE A 57 -17.88 -4.32 -5.50
C PHE A 57 -17.01 -5.57 -5.45
N SER A 58 -16.15 -5.70 -4.43
CA SER A 58 -15.27 -6.87 -4.28
C SER A 58 -15.97 -7.99 -3.53
N ALA A 59 -15.93 -9.19 -4.10
CA ALA A 59 -16.40 -10.42 -3.43
C ALA A 59 -15.44 -10.88 -2.32
N GLU A 60 -14.27 -10.26 -2.20
CA GLU A 60 -13.19 -10.68 -1.29
C GLU A 60 -13.23 -9.99 0.08
N VAL A 61 -14.16 -9.04 0.27
CA VAL A 61 -14.36 -8.37 1.56
C VAL A 61 -14.81 -9.40 2.62
N GLY A 62 -14.16 -9.35 3.77
CA GLY A 62 -14.39 -10.31 4.85
C GLY A 62 -13.58 -11.60 4.72
N ARG A 63 -13.06 -11.90 3.52
CA ARG A 63 -12.23 -13.10 3.30
C ARG A 63 -10.74 -12.76 3.27
N TYR A 64 -10.36 -11.78 2.48
CA TYR A 64 -8.96 -11.34 2.31
C TYR A 64 -8.70 -9.91 2.73
N ILE A 65 -9.72 -9.07 2.73
CA ILE A 65 -9.60 -7.65 3.07
C ILE A 65 -10.76 -7.19 3.93
N GLU A 66 -10.45 -6.32 4.90
CA GLU A 66 -11.43 -5.56 5.68
C GLU A 66 -11.27 -4.07 5.36
N ASP A 67 -12.39 -3.36 5.25
CA ASP A 67 -12.40 -1.92 4.98
C ASP A 67 -12.40 -1.14 6.30
N LEU A 68 -11.34 -0.39 6.55
CA LEU A 68 -11.20 0.47 7.71
C LEU A 68 -11.38 1.96 7.38
N GLY A 69 -11.65 2.28 6.11
CA GLY A 69 -11.69 3.66 5.63
C GLY A 69 -12.60 4.59 6.43
N ASP A 70 -13.78 4.11 6.80
CA ASP A 70 -14.78 4.92 7.52
C ASP A 70 -14.35 5.32 8.94
N MET A 71 -13.47 4.55 9.57
CA MET A 71 -12.96 4.87 10.90
C MET A 71 -11.74 5.79 10.88
N LEU A 72 -11.10 5.98 9.74
CA LEU A 72 -9.88 6.78 9.61
C LEU A 72 -10.20 8.28 9.43
N THR A 73 -10.74 8.89 10.46
CA THR A 73 -11.25 10.27 10.42
C THR A 73 -10.16 11.33 10.68
N ASN A 74 -9.01 10.94 11.20
CA ASN A 74 -7.86 11.82 11.41
C ASN A 74 -6.56 11.04 11.47
N PHE A 75 -5.42 11.74 11.40
CA PHE A 75 -4.09 11.11 11.39
C PHE A 75 -3.77 10.35 12.69
N SER A 76 -4.30 10.78 13.81
CA SER A 76 -4.06 10.10 15.10
C SER A 76 -4.66 8.69 15.10
N ILE A 77 -5.88 8.54 14.59
CA ILE A 77 -6.54 7.24 14.44
C ILE A 77 -5.80 6.39 13.41
N THR A 78 -5.44 6.97 12.27
CA THR A 78 -4.69 6.28 11.23
C THR A 78 -3.35 5.76 11.78
N ALA A 79 -2.62 6.57 12.53
CA ALA A 79 -1.36 6.16 13.18
C ALA A 79 -1.58 4.98 14.13
N SER A 80 -2.63 5.02 14.94
CA SER A 80 -2.97 3.94 15.88
C SER A 80 -3.27 2.62 15.17
N VAL A 81 -3.94 2.69 14.02
CA VAL A 81 -4.21 1.50 13.18
C VAL A 81 -2.90 0.97 12.59
N ILE A 82 -2.07 1.84 12.01
CA ILE A 82 -0.79 1.46 11.39
C ILE A 82 0.13 0.78 12.40
N GLU A 83 0.18 1.23 13.63
CA GLU A 83 0.99 0.62 14.68
C GLU A 83 0.66 -0.86 14.94
N LYS A 84 -0.56 -1.27 14.66
CA LYS A 84 -1.04 -2.65 14.82
C LYS A 84 -0.80 -3.53 13.59
N LEU A 85 -0.35 -2.95 12.48
CA LEU A 85 -0.07 -3.67 11.25
C LEU A 85 1.39 -4.17 11.23
N ASP A 86 1.63 -5.20 10.44
CA ASP A 86 2.98 -5.75 10.23
C ASP A 86 3.66 -5.12 9.02
N LEU A 87 2.88 -4.65 8.06
CA LEU A 87 3.36 -4.08 6.80
C LEU A 87 2.31 -3.11 6.25
N VAL A 88 2.77 -2.05 5.60
CA VAL A 88 1.91 -1.16 4.80
C VAL A 88 2.40 -1.19 3.35
N ILE A 89 1.49 -1.46 2.42
CA ILE A 89 1.74 -1.40 0.96
C ILE A 89 0.91 -0.23 0.42
N THR A 90 1.56 0.79 -0.07
CA THR A 90 0.89 2.04 -0.48
C THR A 90 1.55 2.67 -1.69
N VAL A 91 0.74 3.31 -2.53
CA VAL A 91 1.26 4.26 -3.51
C VAL A 91 1.75 5.53 -2.81
N ASP A 92 2.31 6.49 -3.54
CA ASP A 92 2.86 7.73 -2.97
C ASP A 92 1.75 8.61 -2.37
N THR A 93 1.51 8.44 -1.07
CA THR A 93 0.47 9.15 -0.31
C THR A 93 1.00 9.55 1.07
N SER A 94 0.19 10.35 1.80
CA SER A 94 0.48 10.70 3.19
C SER A 94 0.63 9.48 4.12
N VAL A 95 -0.05 8.37 3.81
CA VAL A 95 0.06 7.12 4.58
C VAL A 95 1.48 6.55 4.48
N ALA A 96 2.14 6.65 3.31
CA ALA A 96 3.52 6.21 3.16
C ALA A 96 4.45 6.95 4.13
N HIS A 97 4.32 8.27 4.20
CA HIS A 97 5.12 9.11 5.10
C HIS A 97 4.80 8.85 6.58
N LEU A 98 3.53 8.70 6.91
CA LEU A 98 3.10 8.42 8.27
C LEU A 98 3.64 7.07 8.76
N ALA A 99 3.48 6.01 7.98
CA ALA A 99 3.97 4.68 8.32
C ALA A 99 5.51 4.65 8.43
N GLY A 100 6.20 5.34 7.53
CA GLY A 100 7.65 5.51 7.58
C GLY A 100 8.12 6.23 8.82
N ALA A 101 7.44 7.32 9.21
CA ALA A 101 7.75 8.08 10.42
C ALA A 101 7.51 7.26 11.70
N LEU A 102 6.56 6.32 11.69
CA LEU A 102 6.30 5.41 12.79
C LEU A 102 7.29 4.23 12.85
N GLY A 103 8.23 4.14 11.91
CA GLY A 103 9.20 3.04 11.86
C GLY A 103 8.60 1.71 11.43
N LYS A 104 7.42 1.71 10.80
CA LYS A 104 6.73 0.52 10.33
C LYS A 104 7.34 0.05 9.00
N PRO A 105 7.42 -1.25 8.74
CA PRO A 105 7.75 -1.73 7.40
C PRO A 105 6.75 -1.19 6.37
N VAL A 106 7.25 -0.52 5.35
CA VAL A 106 6.45 0.11 4.29
C VAL A 106 7.00 -0.26 2.93
N TRP A 107 6.13 -0.70 2.05
CA TRP A 107 6.42 -0.87 0.64
C TRP A 107 5.71 0.23 -0.14
N THR A 108 6.47 1.20 -0.64
CA THR A 108 5.93 2.32 -1.40
C THR A 108 6.09 2.04 -2.89
N LEU A 109 4.94 2.07 -3.60
CA LEU A 109 4.85 1.79 -5.03
C LEU A 109 4.88 3.11 -5.78
N LEU A 110 5.92 3.32 -6.60
CA LEU A 110 6.20 4.60 -7.22
C LEU A 110 5.96 4.58 -8.73
N GLN A 111 5.38 5.67 -9.24
CA GLN A 111 5.32 5.95 -10.66
C GLN A 111 6.74 6.19 -11.23
N TYR A 112 6.87 6.18 -12.56
CA TYR A 112 8.16 6.31 -13.24
C TYR A 112 8.91 7.59 -12.90
N SER A 113 8.20 8.72 -12.80
CA SER A 113 8.75 10.02 -12.39
C SER A 113 8.19 10.43 -11.02
N PRO A 114 8.72 9.89 -9.93
CA PRO A 114 8.21 10.18 -8.59
C PRO A 114 8.67 11.56 -8.12
N ASP A 115 8.10 11.99 -6.99
CA ASP A 115 8.56 13.17 -6.27
C ASP A 115 10.06 13.05 -5.91
N TRP A 116 10.76 14.19 -5.87
CA TRP A 116 12.21 14.24 -5.58
C TRP A 116 12.60 13.57 -4.26
N ARG A 117 11.68 13.48 -3.28
CA ARG A 117 11.92 12.82 -1.99
C ARG A 117 12.31 11.36 -2.13
N TRP A 118 11.86 10.70 -3.19
CA TRP A 118 12.13 9.28 -3.43
C TRP A 118 13.44 9.05 -4.18
N MET A 119 14.06 10.11 -4.69
CA MET A 119 15.27 10.06 -5.52
C MET A 119 15.07 9.18 -6.77
N MET A 120 16.15 8.92 -7.47
CA MET A 120 16.19 8.05 -8.64
C MET A 120 17.07 6.84 -8.34
N ASP A 121 16.76 5.71 -8.95
CA ASP A 121 17.64 4.53 -8.99
C ASP A 121 17.99 3.88 -7.64
N ARG A 122 17.14 4.04 -6.62
CA ARG A 122 17.33 3.33 -5.35
C ARG A 122 16.05 2.65 -4.87
N ALA A 123 16.19 1.52 -4.17
CA ALA A 123 15.09 0.72 -3.63
C ALA A 123 14.80 1.02 -2.16
N ASP A 124 15.56 1.92 -1.53
CA ASP A 124 15.40 2.35 -0.15
C ASP A 124 15.15 3.86 -0.08
N SER A 125 14.78 4.35 1.09
CA SER A 125 14.61 5.78 1.34
C SER A 125 15.63 6.28 2.35
N PRO A 126 16.31 7.42 2.09
CA PRO A 126 17.20 8.02 3.09
C PRO A 126 16.43 8.60 4.29
N TRP A 127 15.11 8.86 4.11
CA TRP A 127 14.26 9.46 5.13
C TRP A 127 13.62 8.44 6.08
N TYR A 128 13.33 7.22 5.56
CA TYR A 128 12.61 6.19 6.30
C TYR A 128 13.34 4.84 6.20
N PRO A 129 14.08 4.43 7.24
CA PRO A 129 14.92 3.21 7.16
C PRO A 129 14.13 1.91 6.97
N THR A 130 12.84 1.90 7.31
CA THR A 130 11.98 0.72 7.18
C THR A 130 11.22 0.65 5.85
N MET A 131 11.44 1.63 4.98
CA MET A 131 10.75 1.74 3.69
C MET A 131 11.52 1.04 2.58
N ARG A 132 10.79 0.28 1.77
CA ARG A 132 11.27 -0.29 0.51
C ARG A 132 10.49 0.31 -0.64
N LEU A 133 11.20 0.71 -1.70
CA LEU A 133 10.61 1.35 -2.87
C LEU A 133 10.49 0.35 -4.02
N PHE A 134 9.32 0.32 -4.65
CA PHE A 134 9.04 -0.45 -5.86
C PHE A 134 8.74 0.55 -6.98
N ARG A 135 9.63 0.66 -7.95
CA ARG A 135 9.58 1.70 -8.99
C ARG A 135 9.12 1.14 -10.33
N GLN A 136 8.27 1.88 -11.04
CA GLN A 136 7.98 1.59 -12.43
C GLN A 136 9.26 1.71 -13.26
N PRO A 137 9.61 0.69 -14.08
CA PRO A 137 10.77 0.77 -14.98
C PRO A 137 10.51 1.65 -16.20
N LYS A 138 9.24 1.90 -16.52
CA LYS A 138 8.78 2.81 -17.57
C LYS A 138 7.41 3.37 -17.19
N SER A 139 7.03 4.49 -17.79
CA SER A 139 5.78 5.18 -17.49
C SER A 139 4.56 4.26 -17.65
N GLY A 140 3.75 4.16 -16.61
CA GLY A 140 2.51 3.38 -16.61
C GLY A 140 2.69 1.89 -16.35
N ASP A 141 3.91 1.40 -16.17
CA ASP A 141 4.18 -0.04 -15.98
C ASP A 141 3.95 -0.48 -14.52
N TRP A 142 2.69 -0.54 -14.13
CA TRP A 142 2.30 -1.13 -12.85
C TRP A 142 2.45 -2.65 -12.84
N ASP A 143 2.39 -3.31 -13.99
CA ASP A 143 2.49 -4.78 -14.07
C ASP A 143 3.81 -5.28 -13.50
N THR A 144 4.93 -4.66 -13.86
CA THR A 144 6.26 -4.99 -13.32
C THR A 144 6.35 -4.71 -11.82
N VAL A 145 5.82 -3.57 -11.37
CA VAL A 145 5.80 -3.22 -9.93
C VAL A 145 5.06 -4.30 -9.13
N PHE A 146 3.86 -4.69 -9.55
CA PHE A 146 3.05 -5.68 -8.83
C PHE A 146 3.62 -7.10 -8.94
N ALA A 147 4.33 -7.43 -10.02
CA ALA A 147 5.06 -8.70 -10.11
C ALA A 147 6.15 -8.79 -9.03
N GLU A 148 6.89 -7.71 -8.83
CA GLU A 148 7.91 -7.62 -7.78
C GLU A 148 7.30 -7.66 -6.37
N VAL A 149 6.19 -6.95 -6.17
CA VAL A 149 5.45 -6.97 -4.90
C VAL A 149 4.96 -8.37 -4.57
N LYS A 150 4.39 -9.10 -5.55
CA LYS A 150 3.98 -10.50 -5.37
C LYS A 150 5.13 -11.39 -4.94
N LYS A 151 6.28 -11.25 -5.59
CA LYS A 151 7.48 -12.03 -5.27
C LYS A 151 7.94 -11.75 -3.83
N ALA A 152 7.98 -10.49 -3.44
CA ALA A 152 8.35 -10.11 -2.08
C ALA A 152 7.32 -10.62 -1.05
N LEU A 153 6.04 -10.56 -1.37
CA LEU A 153 4.96 -10.98 -0.48
C LEU A 153 4.97 -12.50 -0.23
N LYS A 154 5.32 -13.29 -1.23
CA LYS A 154 5.49 -14.75 -1.06
C LYS A 154 6.56 -15.09 -0.01
N ASN A 155 7.58 -14.26 0.10
CA ASN A 155 8.71 -14.47 1.00
C ASN A 155 8.51 -13.85 2.39
N CYS A 156 7.40 -13.14 2.65
CA CYS A 156 7.06 -12.61 3.96
C CYS A 156 6.74 -13.76 4.94
N LYS A 157 7.33 -13.68 6.15
CA LYS A 157 7.17 -14.68 7.20
C LYS A 157 6.23 -14.21 8.30
#